data_f03da3fdafb1c38aad13e39bcdfbea4d
#
_entry.id   f03da3fdafb1c38aad13e39bcdfbea4d
#
_cell.length_a   1.000
_cell.length_b   1.000
_cell.length_c   1.000
_cell.angle_alpha   90.00
_cell.angle_beta   90.00
_cell.angle_gamma   90.00
#
_symmetry.space_group_name_H-M   'P 1'
#
loop_
_entity.id
_entity.type
_entity.pdbx_description
1 polymer ?
#
loop_
_entity_poly.entity_id
_entity_poly.type
_entity_poly.pdbx_seq_one_letter_code
_entity_poly.pdbx_strand_id
1 'polypeptide(L)'
;MLPRGRHTHDDVLRATTTFKTPNDKLTRAMIDRLEKEVDMLERHLQVLRMVIENEPIGIVKMSNETGYPHHKVRYSLRVLEEENLIEPSSQGAITTERTAEFIDELDEKIDDTVGTLEGMKIEDTAELES
;
A
#
# COMPACT_ATOMS: atom_id res chain seq x y z
N MET A 1 28.94 14.75 18.58
CA MET A 1 28.66 14.58 18.12
C MET A 1 28.27 14.42 18.13
N LEU A 2 28.26 14.22 18.31
CA LEU A 2 27.84 13.94 17.99
C LEU A 2 27.43 13.76 17.72
N PRO A 3 27.37 13.65 17.95
CA PRO A 3 26.83 13.33 17.42
C PRO A 3 26.37 13.24 17.24
N ARG A 4 26.13 12.84 17.32
CA ARG A 4 25.58 12.58 16.91
C ARG A 4 24.98 12.14 16.84
N GLY A 5 25.35 12.26 17.49
CA GLY A 5 24.78 11.82 17.12
C GLY A 5 24.24 11.56 17.32
N ARG A 6 23.82 11.13 17.00
CA ARG A 6 23.36 10.74 16.88
C ARG A 6 22.90 10.49 17.20
N HIS A 7 23.25 10.57 17.49
CA HIS A 7 22.89 10.34 17.68
C HIS A 7 22.64 10.16 18.04
N THR A 8 22.84 10.22 18.35
CA THR A 8 22.72 10.09 18.56
C THR A 8 22.41 10.07 18.90
N HIS A 9 22.50 9.95 19.05
CA HIS A 9 22.35 10.02 19.21
C HIS A 9 21.94 10.09 19.65
N ASP A 10 22.17 9.98 19.95
CA ASP A 10 21.96 10.25 20.28
C ASP A 10 21.82 10.74 20.70
N ASP A 11 22.07 10.65 21.25
CA ASP A 11 21.93 11.21 21.40
C ASP A 11 21.59 11.78 21.59
N VAL A 12 21.77 11.76 22.16
CA VAL A 12 21.32 12.32 22.04
C VAL A 12 20.89 12.31 22.19
N LEU A 13 20.54 12.09 22.52
CA LEU A 13 19.89 12.12 22.49
C LEU A 13 19.51 11.79 23.04
N ARG A 14 19.07 11.66 23.48
CA ARG A 14 18.77 11.60 23.87
C ARG A 14 18.17 11.61 24.71
N ALA A 15 17.98 11.44 25.43
CA ALA A 15 17.48 11.61 26.17
C ALA A 15 16.54 11.58 26.60
N THR A 16 16.42 11.22 27.08
CA THR A 16 15.47 11.15 27.24
C THR A 16 14.58 11.63 27.00
N THR A 17 14.49 11.75 26.92
CA THR A 17 13.36 12.28 26.71
C THR A 17 12.53 11.45 25.94
N THR A 18 11.45 11.21 26.35
CA THR A 18 10.42 10.64 25.57
C THR A 18 9.65 11.69 24.88
N PHE A 19 10.15 12.86 24.95
CA PHE A 19 9.53 13.96 24.30
C PHE A 19 9.61 13.81 22.79
N LYS A 20 8.50 13.94 22.11
CA LYS A 20 8.47 13.83 20.65
C LYS A 20 8.34 15.21 20.05
N THR A 21 9.18 15.48 19.07
CA THR A 21 9.10 16.73 18.36
C THR A 21 7.94 16.71 17.37
N PRO A 22 7.45 17.85 16.93
CA PRO A 22 6.43 17.89 15.87
C PRO A 22 6.86 17.16 14.61
N ASN A 23 8.16 17.18 14.28
CA ASN A 23 8.66 16.48 13.09
C ASN A 23 8.50 14.98 13.22
N ASP A 24 8.72 14.43 14.42
CA ASP A 24 8.55 13.00 14.64
C ASP A 24 7.10 12.59 14.41
N LYS A 25 6.18 13.40 14.91
CA LYS A 25 4.76 13.12 14.71
C LYS A 25 4.38 13.18 13.26
N LEU A 26 4.88 14.20 12.56
CA LEU A 26 4.58 14.36 11.14
C LEU A 26 5.10 13.17 10.34
N THR A 27 6.34 12.77 10.59
CA THR A 27 6.96 11.66 9.88
C THR A 27 6.17 10.38 10.11
N ARG A 28 5.78 10.13 11.38
CA ARG A 28 5.00 8.95 11.70
C ARG A 28 3.64 8.97 11.01
N ALA A 29 2.99 10.14 10.98
CA ALA A 29 1.70 10.27 10.31
C ALA A 29 1.82 9.99 8.82
N MET A 30 2.91 10.40 8.20
CA MET A 30 3.13 10.14 6.79
C MET A 30 3.32 8.65 6.52
N ILE A 31 4.09 7.97 7.37
CA ILE A 31 4.32 6.53 7.23
C ILE A 31 3.02 5.76 7.47
N ASP A 32 2.27 6.15 8.51
CA ASP A 32 0.98 5.50 8.78
C ASP A 32 0.03 5.64 7.60
N ARG A 33 0.03 6.81 6.96
CA ARG A 33 -0.82 7.03 5.80
C ARG A 33 -0.38 6.17 4.63
N LEU A 34 0.92 6.06 4.42
CA LEU A 34 1.44 5.19 3.38
C LEU A 34 1.02 3.74 3.61
N GLU A 35 1.11 3.27 4.85
CA GLU A 35 0.70 1.90 5.16
C GLU A 35 -0.77 1.67 4.85
N LYS A 36 -1.62 2.64 5.17
CA LYS A 36 -3.04 2.52 4.86
C LYS A 36 -3.30 2.49 3.36
N GLU A 37 -2.55 3.30 2.62
CA GLU A 37 -2.68 3.29 1.16
C GLU A 37 -2.23 1.95 0.58
N VAL A 38 -1.14 1.39 1.11
CA VAL A 38 -0.67 0.09 0.65
C VAL A 38 -1.71 -0.99 0.96
N ASP A 39 -2.28 -0.98 2.17
CA ASP A 39 -3.31 -1.95 2.54
C ASP A 39 -4.52 -1.86 1.61
N MET A 40 -4.93 -0.63 1.30
CA MET A 40 -6.06 -0.42 0.42
C MET A 40 -5.75 -0.90 -1.00
N LEU A 41 -4.55 -0.60 -1.49
CA LEU A 41 -4.12 -1.07 -2.79
C LEU A 41 -4.11 -2.59 -2.84
N GLU A 42 -3.59 -3.22 -1.80
CA GLU A 42 -3.56 -4.68 -1.73
C GLU A 42 -4.97 -5.25 -1.85
N ARG A 43 -5.93 -4.66 -1.13
CA ARG A 43 -7.31 -5.14 -1.19
C ARG A 43 -7.89 -4.97 -2.59
N HIS A 44 -7.68 -3.80 -3.22
CA HIS A 44 -8.18 -3.58 -4.58
C HIS A 44 -7.61 -4.61 -5.55
N LEU A 45 -6.33 -4.92 -5.41
CA LEU A 45 -5.68 -5.87 -6.31
C LEU A 45 -6.12 -7.31 -6.04
N GLN A 46 -6.41 -7.65 -4.78
CA GLN A 46 -6.95 -8.97 -4.48
C GLN A 46 -8.35 -9.14 -5.07
N VAL A 47 -9.17 -8.09 -4.98
CA VAL A 47 -10.50 -8.13 -5.58
C VAL A 47 -10.39 -8.26 -7.09
N LEU A 48 -9.50 -7.51 -7.70
CA LEU A 48 -9.28 -7.60 -9.15
C LEU A 48 -8.84 -9.01 -9.53
N ARG A 49 -7.92 -9.59 -8.79
CA ARG A 49 -7.46 -10.96 -9.05
C ARG A 49 -8.60 -11.95 -8.98
N MET A 50 -9.50 -11.78 -7.98
CA MET A 50 -10.66 -12.64 -7.88
C MET A 50 -11.54 -12.57 -9.12
N VAL A 51 -11.74 -11.37 -9.65
CA VAL A 51 -12.52 -11.21 -10.87
C VAL A 51 -11.82 -11.89 -12.04
N ILE A 52 -10.53 -11.66 -12.18
CA ILE A 52 -9.77 -12.27 -13.29
C ILE A 52 -9.86 -13.79 -13.27
N GLU A 53 -9.76 -14.37 -12.09
CA GLU A 53 -9.69 -15.82 -11.96
C GLU A 53 -11.05 -16.51 -11.94
N ASN A 54 -12.10 -15.78 -11.61
CA ASN A 54 -13.41 -16.40 -11.36
C ASN A 54 -14.57 -15.71 -12.07
N GLU A 55 -14.33 -14.82 -13.00
CA GLU A 55 -15.42 -14.07 -13.61
C GLU A 55 -16.46 -14.97 -14.27
N PRO A 56 -17.74 -14.66 -14.17
CA PRO A 56 -18.31 -13.56 -13.39
C PRO A 56 -18.41 -13.93 -11.91
N ILE A 57 -18.19 -12.95 -11.03
CA ILE A 57 -18.19 -13.23 -9.60
C ILE A 57 -18.86 -12.09 -8.83
N GLY A 58 -19.66 -12.44 -7.83
CA GLY A 58 -20.41 -11.46 -7.04
C GLY A 58 -19.76 -11.19 -5.70
N ILE A 59 -20.32 -10.22 -5.00
CA ILE A 59 -19.79 -9.74 -3.73
C ILE A 59 -19.73 -10.82 -2.65
N VAL A 60 -20.77 -11.63 -2.55
CA VAL A 60 -20.83 -12.64 -1.48
C VAL A 60 -19.66 -13.61 -1.60
N LYS A 61 -19.43 -14.10 -2.80
CA LYS A 61 -18.33 -15.05 -3.01
C LYS A 61 -16.99 -14.38 -2.79
N MET A 62 -16.82 -13.16 -3.29
CA MET A 62 -15.57 -12.44 -3.08
C MET A 62 -15.30 -12.22 -1.61
N SER A 63 -16.31 -11.83 -0.85
CA SER A 63 -16.16 -11.60 0.57
C SER A 63 -15.77 -12.88 1.30
N ASN A 64 -16.44 -13.98 0.94
CA ASN A 64 -16.15 -15.27 1.58
C ASN A 64 -14.74 -15.74 1.30
N GLU A 65 -14.25 -15.54 0.09
CA GLU A 65 -12.95 -16.06 -0.29
C GLU A 65 -11.78 -15.17 0.13
N THR A 66 -12.00 -13.86 0.18
CA THR A 66 -10.94 -12.94 0.58
C THR A 66 -10.90 -12.68 2.07
N GLY A 67 -12.03 -12.87 2.75
CA GLY A 67 -12.16 -12.53 4.15
C GLY A 67 -12.50 -11.07 4.40
N TYR A 68 -12.55 -10.24 3.38
CA TYR A 68 -12.93 -8.85 3.56
C TYR A 68 -14.43 -8.72 3.73
N PRO A 69 -14.88 -7.78 4.57
CA PRO A 69 -16.31 -7.56 4.72
C PRO A 69 -16.92 -6.97 3.45
N HIS A 70 -18.23 -7.17 3.29
CA HIS A 70 -18.94 -6.75 2.08
C HIS A 70 -18.70 -5.29 1.72
N HIS A 71 -18.70 -4.39 2.72
CA HIS A 71 -18.58 -2.97 2.41
C HIS A 71 -17.20 -2.63 1.84
N LYS A 72 -16.17 -3.35 2.25
CA LYS A 72 -14.82 -3.13 1.72
C LYS A 72 -14.69 -3.70 0.32
N VAL A 73 -15.27 -4.87 0.08
CA VAL A 73 -15.29 -5.45 -1.27
C VAL A 73 -16.05 -4.52 -2.20
N ARG A 74 -17.18 -4.01 -1.76
CA ARG A 74 -18.01 -3.12 -2.57
C ARG A 74 -17.24 -1.84 -2.94
N TYR A 75 -16.49 -1.30 -1.99
CA TYR A 75 -15.70 -0.11 -2.26
C TYR A 75 -14.62 -0.41 -3.31
N SER A 76 -13.92 -1.54 -3.17
CA SER A 76 -12.89 -1.93 -4.14
C SER A 76 -13.48 -2.12 -5.53
N LEU A 77 -14.66 -2.77 -5.62
CA LEU A 77 -15.32 -2.94 -6.90
C LEU A 77 -15.64 -1.60 -7.55
N ARG A 78 -16.10 -0.64 -6.74
CA ARG A 78 -16.42 0.68 -7.28
C ARG A 78 -15.18 1.36 -7.83
N VAL A 79 -14.07 1.31 -7.10
CA VAL A 79 -12.83 1.91 -7.56
C VAL A 79 -12.37 1.26 -8.86
N LEU A 80 -12.42 -0.07 -8.93
CA LEU A 80 -12.01 -0.79 -10.13
C LEU A 80 -12.91 -0.50 -11.32
N GLU A 81 -14.21 -0.32 -11.07
CA GLU A 81 -15.13 0.05 -12.14
C GLU A 81 -14.86 1.45 -12.66
N GLU A 82 -14.56 2.37 -11.75
CA GLU A 82 -14.26 3.75 -12.14
C GLU A 82 -12.99 3.84 -12.99
N GLU A 83 -12.07 2.89 -12.78
CA GLU A 83 -10.85 2.83 -13.58
C GLU A 83 -11.02 1.99 -14.85
N ASN A 84 -12.21 1.48 -15.08
CA ASN A 84 -12.53 0.65 -16.25
C ASN A 84 -11.75 -0.66 -16.29
N LEU A 85 -11.42 -1.19 -15.14
CA LEU A 85 -10.71 -2.46 -15.05
C LEU A 85 -11.66 -3.64 -14.88
N ILE A 86 -12.87 -3.37 -14.43
CA ILE A 86 -13.93 -4.37 -14.37
C ILE A 86 -15.23 -3.69 -14.74
N GLU A 87 -16.24 -4.50 -15.06
CA GLU A 87 -17.57 -3.96 -15.27
C GLU A 87 -18.60 -4.93 -14.72
N PRO A 88 -19.79 -4.44 -14.34
CA PRO A 88 -20.83 -5.30 -13.81
C PRO A 88 -21.50 -6.07 -14.95
N SER A 89 -21.96 -7.28 -14.63
CA SER A 89 -22.80 -8.05 -15.54
C SER A 89 -23.96 -8.60 -14.73
N SER A 90 -24.90 -9.23 -15.42
CA SER A 90 -26.07 -9.80 -14.74
C SER A 90 -25.68 -10.88 -13.74
N GLN A 91 -24.50 -11.46 -13.88
CA GLN A 91 -24.06 -12.56 -13.02
C GLN A 91 -22.89 -12.18 -12.11
N GLY A 92 -22.45 -10.94 -12.14
CA GLY A 92 -21.35 -10.48 -11.30
C GLY A 92 -20.35 -9.67 -12.09
N ALA A 93 -19.23 -9.37 -11.44
CA ALA A 93 -18.18 -8.56 -12.05
C ALA A 93 -17.38 -9.37 -13.07
N ILE A 94 -17.04 -8.71 -14.16
CA ILE A 94 -16.21 -9.31 -15.22
C ILE A 94 -15.09 -8.32 -15.58
N THR A 95 -14.05 -8.84 -16.23
CA THR A 95 -12.93 -8.02 -16.68
C THR A 95 -13.31 -7.24 -17.93
N THR A 96 -12.46 -6.28 -18.29
CA THR A 96 -12.62 -5.47 -19.50
C THR A 96 -11.40 -5.66 -20.38
N GLU A 97 -11.41 -5.04 -21.56
CA GLU A 97 -10.24 -5.11 -22.44
C GLU A 97 -9.03 -4.36 -21.87
N ARG A 98 -9.24 -3.49 -20.88
CA ARG A 98 -8.13 -2.77 -20.27
C ARG A 98 -7.42 -3.58 -19.20
N THR A 99 -8.03 -4.65 -18.73
CA THR A 99 -7.49 -5.40 -17.60
C THR A 99 -6.10 -5.95 -17.87
N ALA A 100 -5.91 -6.59 -19.02
CA ALA A 100 -4.62 -7.20 -19.35
C ALA A 100 -3.51 -6.15 -19.44
N GLU A 101 -3.80 -5.03 -20.09
CA GLU A 101 -2.83 -3.96 -20.22
C GLU A 101 -2.47 -3.39 -18.86
N PHE A 102 -3.45 -3.22 -18.00
CA PHE A 102 -3.21 -2.72 -16.66
C PHE A 102 -2.29 -3.65 -15.88
N ILE A 103 -2.51 -4.95 -15.98
CA ILE A 103 -1.68 -5.92 -15.25
C ILE A 103 -0.23 -5.86 -15.73
N ASP A 104 -0.02 -5.71 -17.04
CA ASP A 104 1.33 -5.60 -17.58
C ASP A 104 2.06 -4.38 -17.01
N GLU A 105 1.36 -3.26 -16.90
CA GLU A 105 1.95 -2.04 -16.37
C GLU A 105 2.10 -2.08 -14.85
N LEU A 106 1.21 -2.79 -14.18
CA LEU A 106 1.20 -2.83 -12.73
C LEU A 106 2.48 -3.41 -12.15
N ASP A 107 2.94 -4.54 -12.69
CA ASP A 107 4.11 -5.21 -12.15
C ASP A 107 5.33 -4.31 -12.22
N GLU A 108 5.51 -3.63 -13.34
CA GLU A 108 6.62 -2.72 -13.50
C GLU A 108 6.53 -1.54 -12.54
N LYS A 109 5.33 -1.00 -12.37
CA LYS A 109 5.11 0.12 -11.44
C LYS A 109 5.40 -0.30 -9.99
N ILE A 110 5.00 -1.50 -9.64
CA ILE A 110 5.26 -2.01 -8.30
C ILE A 110 6.77 -2.15 -8.08
N ASP A 111 7.48 -2.75 -9.05
CA ASP A 111 8.92 -2.90 -8.94
C ASP A 111 9.61 -1.55 -8.78
N ASP A 112 9.22 -0.58 -9.58
CA ASP A 112 9.80 0.77 -9.51
C ASP A 112 9.54 1.40 -8.15
N THR A 113 8.33 1.24 -7.62
CA THR A 113 7.96 1.83 -6.34
C THR A 113 8.70 1.15 -5.18
N VAL A 114 8.85 -0.17 -5.25
CA VAL A 114 9.62 -0.89 -4.25
C VAL A 114 11.06 -0.37 -4.24
N GLY A 115 11.66 -0.19 -5.42
CA GLY A 115 13.00 0.35 -5.52
C GLY A 115 13.12 1.73 -4.91
N THR A 116 12.13 2.59 -5.16
CA THR A 116 12.11 3.92 -4.59
C THR A 116 12.04 3.87 -3.07
N LEU A 117 11.17 3.02 -2.54
CA LEU A 117 11.00 2.88 -1.10
C LEU A 117 12.27 2.34 -0.45
N GLU A 118 12.92 1.38 -1.08
CA GLU A 118 14.16 0.84 -0.55
C GLU A 118 15.26 1.88 -0.53
N GLY A 119 15.28 2.76 -1.52
CA GLY A 119 16.26 3.82 -1.57
C GLY A 119 16.08 4.86 -0.47
N MET A 120 14.93 4.90 0.17
CA MET A 120 14.66 5.84 1.25
C MET A 120 15.17 5.36 2.61
N LYS A 121 15.51 4.09 2.71
CA LYS A 121 15.96 3.53 3.99
C LYS A 121 17.32 4.07 4.37
N ILE A 122 17.49 4.29 5.67
CA ILE A 122 18.79 4.64 6.24
C ILE A 122 19.26 3.36 6.94
N GLU A 123 19.96 2.51 6.17
CA GLU A 123 20.28 1.18 6.65
C GLU A 123 21.59 1.12 7.41
N ASP A 124 22.48 2.05 7.12
CA ASP A 124 23.80 2.01 7.73
C ASP A 124 24.07 3.34 8.41
N THR A 125 23.76 3.41 9.69
CA THR A 125 24.00 4.62 10.45
C THR A 125 25.47 4.89 10.68
N ALA A 126 26.33 3.89 10.46
CA ALA A 126 27.75 4.09 10.58
C ALA A 126 28.26 5.15 9.60
N GLU A 127 27.62 5.28 8.46
CA GLU A 127 27.97 6.31 7.50
C GLU A 127 27.77 7.70 8.06
N LEU A 128 26.78 7.85 8.93
CA LEU A 128 26.48 9.15 9.52
C LEU A 128 27.46 9.52 10.62
N GLU A 129 28.16 8.53 11.16
CA GLU A 129 29.11 8.73 12.25
C GLU A 129 30.51 8.97 11.72
N SER A 130 30.74 8.73 10.46
CA SER A 130 32.05 8.97 9.85
C SER A 130 32.34 10.45 9.60
#